data_6858c82319971f2a3998ece047f43b02
#
_entry.id   6858c82319971f2a3998ece047f43b02
#
_cell.length_a   1.000
_cell.length_b   1.000
_cell.length_c   1.000
_cell.angle_alpha   90.00
_cell.angle_beta   90.00
_cell.angle_gamma   90.00
#
_symmetry.space_group_name_H-M   'P 1'
#
loop_
_entity.id
_entity.type
_entity.pdbx_description
1 polymer ?
#
loop_
_entity_poly.entity_id
_entity_poly.type
_entity_poly.pdbx_seq_one_letter_code
_entity_poly.pdbx_strand_id
1 'polypeptide(L)'
;MPDITDAQWRQYERDGYINLGRVLDDEDLRALQDRIDQIMLGEADVRYDRLLMQLDSDSGAYGDAPAQSRGHKGSTLNYRKIQDLEYDPTFLRFMQRPIFESTCRRVYGEDAPIGCFRAMFMNKPAHKGTFLPWHQDRWSYLDRDPLLTAWTALDPASVANGCVQVIPGSHKLGLINPDHASGFLTDE
;
A
#
# COMPACT_ATOMS: atom_id res chain seq x y z
N MET A 1 -18.57 -0.31 -11.47
CA MET A 1 -17.33 -0.26 -12.28
C MET A 1 -17.30 -1.48 -13.17
N PRO A 2 -16.73 -1.41 -14.39
CA PRO A 2 -16.57 -2.61 -15.20
C PRO A 2 -15.60 -3.59 -14.50
N ASP A 3 -15.88 -4.88 -14.67
CA ASP A 3 -15.00 -5.94 -14.20
C ASP A 3 -13.67 -5.92 -14.96
N ILE A 4 -12.63 -6.48 -14.36
CA ILE A 4 -11.34 -6.64 -15.01
C ILE A 4 -11.52 -7.59 -16.21
N THR A 5 -11.16 -7.11 -17.39
CA THR A 5 -11.32 -7.86 -18.65
C THR A 5 -10.33 -9.01 -18.76
N ASP A 6 -10.65 -10.00 -19.58
CA ASP A 6 -9.71 -11.11 -19.88
C ASP A 6 -8.37 -10.60 -20.47
N ALA A 7 -8.39 -9.49 -21.21
CA ALA A 7 -7.16 -8.89 -21.73
C ALA A 7 -6.27 -8.32 -20.61
N GLN A 8 -6.88 -7.70 -19.61
CA GLN A 8 -6.18 -7.21 -18.43
C GLN A 8 -5.66 -8.37 -17.56
N TRP A 9 -6.43 -9.44 -17.43
CA TRP A 9 -5.96 -10.64 -16.73
C TRP A 9 -4.76 -11.30 -17.44
N ARG A 10 -4.78 -11.42 -18.77
CA ARG A 10 -3.61 -11.87 -19.53
C ARG A 10 -2.40 -10.95 -19.34
N GLN A 11 -2.61 -9.64 -19.22
CA GLN A 11 -1.54 -8.70 -18.88
C GLN A 11 -0.99 -8.98 -17.49
N TYR A 12 -1.86 -9.18 -16.50
CA TYR A 12 -1.45 -9.52 -15.12
C TYR A 12 -0.58 -10.77 -15.07
N GLU A 13 -1.00 -11.83 -15.75
CA GLU A 13 -0.24 -13.09 -15.83
C GLU A 13 1.12 -12.90 -16.51
N ARG A 14 1.18 -12.06 -17.53
CA ARG A 14 2.42 -11.78 -18.26
C ARG A 14 3.38 -10.89 -17.50
N ASP A 15 2.87 -9.79 -16.96
CA ASP A 15 3.65 -8.68 -16.43
C ASP A 15 3.73 -8.67 -14.90
N GLY A 16 2.81 -9.36 -14.19
CA GLY A 16 2.72 -9.38 -12.72
C GLY A 16 1.97 -8.19 -12.14
N TYR A 17 1.44 -7.31 -12.95
CA TYR A 17 0.61 -6.18 -12.53
C TYR A 17 -0.34 -5.73 -13.63
N ILE A 18 -1.39 -5.01 -13.23
CA ILE A 18 -2.26 -4.25 -14.14
C ILE A 18 -2.56 -2.88 -13.55
N ASN A 19 -2.66 -1.88 -14.41
CA ASN A 19 -3.18 -0.58 -14.05
C ASN A 19 -4.66 -0.53 -14.42
N LEU A 20 -5.52 -0.40 -13.42
CA LEU A 20 -6.97 -0.35 -13.58
C LEU A 20 -7.48 1.06 -13.96
N GLY A 21 -6.59 2.05 -13.98
CA GLY A 21 -7.00 3.44 -14.13
C GLY A 21 -7.75 3.96 -12.92
N ARG A 22 -8.69 4.85 -13.13
CA ARG A 22 -9.46 5.47 -12.06
C ARG A 22 -10.54 4.53 -11.53
N VAL A 23 -10.43 4.14 -10.28
CA VAL A 23 -11.36 3.24 -9.57
C VAL A 23 -12.21 3.94 -8.51
N LEU A 24 -11.97 5.21 -8.26
CA LEU A 24 -12.70 6.06 -7.31
C LEU A 24 -13.35 7.23 -8.06
N ASP A 25 -14.56 7.60 -7.69
CA ASP A 25 -15.11 8.89 -8.05
C ASP A 25 -14.50 10.01 -7.18
N ASP A 26 -14.89 11.27 -7.46
CA ASP A 26 -14.32 12.42 -6.75
C ASP A 26 -14.76 12.51 -5.29
N GLU A 27 -15.93 12.02 -4.95
CA GLU A 27 -16.43 12.01 -3.58
C GLU A 27 -15.70 11.01 -2.72
N ASP A 28 -15.60 9.76 -3.18
CA ASP A 28 -14.88 8.70 -2.50
C ASP A 28 -13.38 9.04 -2.34
N LEU A 29 -12.77 9.61 -3.39
CA LEU A 29 -11.36 10.02 -3.33
C LEU A 29 -11.14 11.10 -2.26
N ARG A 30 -11.98 12.14 -2.25
CA ARG A 30 -11.91 13.19 -1.23
C ARG A 30 -12.13 12.64 0.17
N ALA A 31 -13.09 11.73 0.35
CA ALA A 31 -13.35 11.13 1.65
C ALA A 31 -12.14 10.38 2.20
N LEU A 32 -11.37 9.69 1.36
CA LEU A 32 -10.13 9.02 1.78
C LEU A 32 -9.01 10.03 2.08
N GLN A 33 -8.85 11.07 1.24
CA GLN A 33 -7.86 12.13 1.44
C GLN A 33 -8.12 12.89 2.75
N ASP A 34 -9.35 13.39 2.95
CA ASP A 34 -9.73 14.12 4.15
C ASP A 34 -9.55 13.24 5.40
N ARG A 35 -9.90 11.96 5.30
CA ARG A 35 -9.77 11.04 6.42
C ARG A 35 -8.34 10.77 6.82
N ILE A 36 -7.45 10.58 5.86
CA ILE A 36 -6.03 10.35 6.20
C ILE A 36 -5.37 11.60 6.76
N ASP A 37 -5.74 12.79 6.26
CA ASP A 37 -5.25 14.06 6.78
C ASP A 37 -5.71 14.27 8.24
N GLN A 38 -6.99 14.02 8.54
CA GLN A 38 -7.51 14.06 9.92
C GLN A 38 -6.74 13.10 10.84
N ILE A 39 -6.42 11.90 10.36
CA ILE A 39 -5.62 10.93 11.15
C ILE A 39 -4.21 11.47 11.40
N MET A 40 -3.54 12.02 10.39
CA MET A 40 -2.21 12.59 10.52
C MET A 40 -2.18 13.82 11.43
N LEU A 41 -3.21 14.64 11.40
CA LEU A 41 -3.33 15.85 12.21
C LEU A 41 -3.80 15.56 13.66
N GLY A 42 -4.25 14.34 13.95
CA GLY A 42 -4.76 13.99 15.27
C GLY A 42 -6.21 14.43 15.54
N GLU A 43 -6.95 14.73 14.47
CA GLU A 43 -8.32 15.26 14.50
C GLU A 43 -9.38 14.16 14.30
N ALA A 44 -8.96 12.96 13.89
CA ALA A 44 -9.86 11.85 13.63
C ALA A 44 -10.36 11.20 14.93
N ASP A 45 -11.64 10.87 15.00
CA ASP A 45 -12.18 10.00 16.03
C ASP A 45 -11.82 8.54 15.74
N VAL A 46 -10.60 8.14 16.10
CA VAL A 46 -10.05 6.79 15.94
C VAL A 46 -9.26 6.37 17.15
N ARG A 47 -9.11 5.08 17.30
CA ARG A 47 -8.24 4.51 18.32
C ARG A 47 -6.79 4.57 17.87
N TYR A 48 -6.11 5.67 18.10
CA TYR A 48 -4.71 5.86 17.74
C TYR A 48 -3.76 4.80 18.33
N ASP A 49 -4.09 4.26 19.48
CA ASP A 49 -3.36 3.16 20.11
C ASP A 49 -3.40 1.84 19.31
N ARG A 50 -4.27 1.74 18.31
CA ARG A 50 -4.31 0.62 17.34
C ARG A 50 -3.51 0.88 16.09
N LEU A 51 -3.31 2.12 15.70
CA LEU A 51 -2.61 2.48 14.47
C LEU A 51 -1.10 2.41 14.66
N LEU A 52 -0.40 1.70 13.78
CA LEU A 52 1.05 1.75 13.67
C LEU A 52 1.44 2.94 12.82
N MET A 53 2.12 3.93 13.40
CA MET A 53 2.41 5.20 12.76
C MET A 53 3.93 5.48 12.77
N GLN A 54 4.44 6.02 11.68
CA GLN A 54 5.84 6.35 11.48
C GLN A 54 5.97 7.72 10.82
N LEU A 55 6.78 8.61 11.41
CA LEU A 55 7.17 9.85 10.75
C LEU A 55 8.18 9.57 9.64
N ASP A 56 8.30 10.50 8.70
CA ASP A 56 9.30 10.41 7.65
C ASP A 56 10.68 10.77 8.19
N SER A 57 11.72 10.34 7.48
CA SER A 57 13.10 10.70 7.75
C SER A 57 13.36 12.16 7.41
N ASP A 58 14.15 12.85 8.22
CA ASP A 58 14.58 14.21 7.91
C ASP A 58 15.69 14.24 6.84
N SER A 59 16.48 13.17 6.72
CA SER A 59 17.57 13.02 5.76
C SER A 59 17.12 12.49 4.39
N GLY A 60 15.93 11.88 4.31
CA GLY A 60 15.48 11.13 3.13
C GLY A 60 16.07 9.72 3.02
N ALA A 61 16.97 9.33 3.91
CA ALA A 61 17.51 7.97 3.92
C ALA A 61 16.58 7.00 4.68
N TYR A 62 16.42 5.80 4.14
CA TYR A 62 15.53 4.79 4.74
C TYR A 62 15.95 4.40 6.17
N GLY A 63 17.24 4.25 6.40
CA GLY A 63 17.79 3.86 7.71
C GLY A 63 17.62 4.92 8.81
N ASP A 64 17.37 6.18 8.45
CA ASP A 64 17.19 7.28 9.39
C ASP A 64 15.71 7.53 9.75
N ALA A 65 14.78 6.81 9.13
CA ALA A 65 13.38 6.94 9.47
C ALA A 65 13.14 6.46 10.92
N PRO A 66 12.40 7.23 11.74
CA PRO A 66 12.10 6.82 13.10
C PRO A 66 11.42 5.45 13.14
N ALA A 67 11.59 4.73 14.25
CA ALA A 67 10.92 3.44 14.41
C ALA A 67 9.40 3.58 14.33
N GLN A 68 8.76 2.65 13.63
CA GLN A 68 7.31 2.55 13.60
C GLN A 68 6.80 2.06 14.96
N SER A 69 5.82 2.73 15.53
CA SER A 69 5.20 2.32 16.78
C SER A 69 3.74 2.75 16.86
N ARG A 70 2.98 2.18 17.80
CA ARG A 70 1.57 2.50 17.98
C ARG A 70 1.39 3.92 18.53
N GLY A 71 0.27 4.53 18.15
CA GLY A 71 -0.13 5.86 18.61
C GLY A 71 0.32 7.02 17.74
N HIS A 72 -0.37 8.14 17.89
CA HIS A 72 -0.11 9.39 17.18
C HIS A 72 1.27 9.97 17.51
N LYS A 73 1.94 10.58 16.54
CA LYS A 73 3.32 11.09 16.66
C LYS A 73 3.42 12.61 16.60
N GLY A 74 2.29 13.30 16.62
CA GLY A 74 2.19 14.75 16.50
C GLY A 74 1.34 15.19 15.32
N SER A 75 0.76 16.39 15.42
CA SER A 75 -0.08 16.99 14.39
C SER A 75 0.80 17.49 13.24
N THR A 76 0.97 16.67 12.22
CA THR A 76 1.82 16.96 11.05
C THR A 76 1.42 16.06 9.87
N LEU A 77 1.68 16.53 8.65
CA LEU A 77 1.57 15.72 7.43
C LEU A 77 2.88 14.98 7.07
N ASN A 78 3.90 15.05 7.92
CA ASN A 78 5.20 14.41 7.70
C ASN A 78 5.23 12.92 8.11
N TYR A 79 4.10 12.26 8.11
CA TYR A 79 4.06 10.81 8.25
C TYR A 79 4.55 10.15 6.96
N ARG A 80 5.37 9.11 7.11
CA ARG A 80 5.80 8.24 6.03
C ARG A 80 4.84 7.08 5.85
N LYS A 81 4.33 6.53 6.97
CA LYS A 81 3.58 5.28 6.96
C LYS A 81 2.58 5.20 8.10
N ILE A 82 1.37 4.78 7.78
CA ILE A 82 0.31 4.49 8.75
C ILE A 82 -0.29 3.14 8.39
N GLN A 83 -0.35 2.20 9.34
CA GLN A 83 -0.90 0.86 9.14
C GLN A 83 -2.09 0.61 10.06
N ASP A 84 -2.71 -0.54 9.87
CA ASP A 84 -3.89 -1.01 10.58
C ASP A 84 -5.14 -0.15 10.25
N LEU A 85 -5.17 0.40 9.02
CA LEU A 85 -6.28 1.24 8.53
C LEU A 85 -7.56 0.45 8.26
N GLU A 86 -7.52 -0.88 8.23
CA GLU A 86 -8.69 -1.76 8.20
C GLU A 86 -9.61 -1.56 9.41
N TYR A 87 -9.12 -0.97 10.49
CA TYR A 87 -9.93 -0.61 11.66
C TYR A 87 -10.65 0.74 11.53
N ASP A 88 -10.36 1.52 10.49
CA ASP A 88 -11.08 2.75 10.20
C ASP A 88 -12.25 2.48 9.25
N PRO A 89 -13.49 2.94 9.58
CA PRO A 89 -14.66 2.65 8.77
C PRO A 89 -14.60 3.18 7.34
N THR A 90 -13.87 4.27 7.08
CA THR A 90 -13.75 4.86 5.74
C THR A 90 -12.85 3.99 4.87
N PHE A 91 -11.69 3.58 5.38
CA PHE A 91 -10.79 2.68 4.67
C PHE A 91 -11.37 1.27 4.55
N LEU A 92 -12.09 0.78 5.56
CA LEU A 92 -12.78 -0.51 5.49
C LEU A 92 -13.82 -0.54 4.35
N ARG A 93 -14.67 0.48 4.23
CA ARG A 93 -15.63 0.59 3.12
C ARG A 93 -14.94 0.61 1.76
N PHE A 94 -13.81 1.30 1.65
CA PHE A 94 -13.01 1.31 0.44
C PHE A 94 -12.52 -0.10 0.08
N MET A 95 -11.95 -0.85 1.03
CA MET A 95 -11.45 -2.21 0.82
C MET A 95 -12.56 -3.22 0.48
N GLN A 96 -13.78 -2.98 0.92
CA GLN A 96 -14.94 -3.82 0.65
C GLN A 96 -15.60 -3.55 -0.72
N ARG A 97 -14.99 -2.74 -1.58
CA ARG A 97 -15.56 -2.47 -2.91
C ARG A 97 -15.53 -3.74 -3.78
N PRO A 98 -16.56 -3.95 -4.62
CA PRO A 98 -16.68 -5.16 -5.43
C PRO A 98 -15.46 -5.48 -6.30
N ILE A 99 -14.73 -4.45 -6.76
CA ILE A 99 -13.51 -4.66 -7.56
C ILE A 99 -12.43 -5.45 -6.80
N PHE A 100 -12.29 -5.23 -5.50
CA PHE A 100 -11.31 -5.98 -4.70
C PHE A 100 -11.79 -7.40 -4.44
N GLU A 101 -13.07 -7.59 -4.16
CA GLU A 101 -13.64 -8.93 -3.98
C GLU A 101 -13.48 -9.77 -5.25
N SER A 102 -13.91 -9.26 -6.42
CA SER A 102 -13.80 -9.98 -7.68
C SER A 102 -12.35 -10.31 -8.05
N THR A 103 -11.43 -9.37 -7.79
CA THR A 103 -10.00 -9.59 -8.02
C THR A 103 -9.44 -10.68 -7.11
N CYS A 104 -9.78 -10.65 -5.83
CA CYS A 104 -9.34 -11.67 -4.87
C CYS A 104 -9.89 -13.05 -5.24
N ARG A 105 -11.18 -13.17 -5.57
CA ARG A 105 -11.77 -14.44 -6.00
C ARG A 105 -11.07 -15.02 -7.22
N ARG A 106 -10.69 -14.19 -8.17
CA ARG A 106 -9.95 -14.63 -9.36
C ARG A 106 -8.55 -15.15 -9.03
N VAL A 107 -7.85 -14.54 -8.07
CA VAL A 107 -6.47 -14.88 -7.72
C VAL A 107 -6.40 -16.05 -6.74
N TYR A 108 -7.29 -16.09 -5.75
CA TYR A 108 -7.24 -17.08 -4.67
C TYR A 108 -8.21 -18.26 -4.87
N GLY A 109 -9.18 -18.11 -5.76
CA GLY A 109 -10.27 -19.09 -6.00
C GLY A 109 -11.61 -18.57 -5.50
N GLU A 110 -12.68 -18.99 -6.18
CA GLU A 110 -14.05 -18.50 -5.99
C GLU A 110 -14.55 -18.66 -4.54
N ASP A 111 -14.24 -19.79 -3.91
CA ASP A 111 -14.70 -20.16 -2.56
C ASP A 111 -13.65 -19.87 -1.48
N ALA A 112 -12.51 -19.28 -1.82
CA ALA A 112 -11.46 -19.03 -0.85
C ALA A 112 -11.90 -17.94 0.16
N PRO A 113 -11.76 -18.15 1.48
CA PRO A 113 -11.96 -17.10 2.45
C PRO A 113 -10.89 -16.02 2.28
N ILE A 114 -11.34 -14.77 2.10
CA ILE A 114 -10.44 -13.64 1.87
C ILE A 114 -10.39 -12.77 3.11
N GLY A 115 -9.18 -12.48 3.56
CA GLY A 115 -8.90 -11.53 4.64
C GLY A 115 -7.89 -10.47 4.20
N CYS A 116 -8.07 -9.24 4.66
CA CYS A 116 -7.06 -8.22 4.50
C CYS A 116 -5.92 -8.50 5.49
N PHE A 117 -4.74 -8.79 4.97
CA PHE A 117 -3.56 -8.96 5.81
C PHE A 117 -3.14 -7.64 6.45
N ARG A 118 -3.19 -6.55 5.67
CA ARG A 118 -2.79 -5.22 6.14
C ARG A 118 -3.30 -4.13 5.20
N ALA A 119 -3.96 -3.11 5.76
CA ALA A 119 -4.22 -1.86 5.08
C ALA A 119 -3.22 -0.79 5.52
N MET A 120 -2.60 -0.13 4.56
CA MET A 120 -1.49 0.78 4.82
C MET A 120 -1.56 2.01 3.92
N PHE A 121 -1.38 3.19 4.52
CA PHE A 121 -1.10 4.42 3.82
C PHE A 121 0.41 4.68 3.78
N MET A 122 0.92 5.01 2.60
CA MET A 122 2.29 5.45 2.38
C MET A 122 2.26 6.88 1.86
N ASN A 123 3.06 7.74 2.46
CA ASN A 123 3.17 9.13 2.08
C ASN A 123 4.62 9.50 1.76
N LYS A 124 4.79 10.42 0.83
CA LYS A 124 6.04 11.10 0.55
C LYS A 124 5.78 12.60 0.69
N PRO A 125 6.05 13.19 1.86
CA PRO A 125 5.81 14.60 2.12
C PRO A 125 6.49 15.49 1.08
N ALA A 126 5.87 16.65 0.78
CA ALA A 126 6.41 17.60 -0.18
C ALA A 126 7.84 18.03 0.18
N HIS A 127 8.73 18.05 -0.79
CA HIS A 127 10.16 18.36 -0.64
C HIS A 127 10.96 17.43 0.26
N LYS A 128 10.34 16.34 0.71
CA LYS A 128 10.90 15.27 1.53
C LYS A 128 10.53 13.93 0.90
N GLY A 129 10.64 12.91 1.63
CA GLY A 129 10.25 11.57 1.23
C GLY A 129 11.44 10.63 1.23
N THR A 130 11.31 9.64 2.07
CA THR A 130 12.33 8.59 2.19
C THR A 130 12.34 7.74 0.93
N PHE A 131 13.51 7.59 0.33
CA PHE A 131 13.73 6.65 -0.76
C PHE A 131 13.46 5.23 -0.27
N LEU A 132 12.70 4.48 -1.05
CA LEU A 132 12.46 3.06 -0.79
C LEU A 132 13.16 2.24 -1.88
N PRO A 133 14.14 1.41 -1.52
CA PRO A 133 14.86 0.56 -2.48
C PRO A 133 13.94 -0.42 -3.20
N TRP A 134 14.38 -0.92 -4.35
CA TRP A 134 13.73 -2.05 -5.02
C TRP A 134 13.64 -3.22 -4.06
N HIS A 135 12.47 -3.85 -3.97
CA HIS A 135 12.22 -4.98 -3.09
C HIS A 135 11.08 -5.85 -3.64
N GLN A 136 10.98 -7.03 -3.09
CA GLN A 136 9.81 -7.87 -3.21
C GLN A 136 9.09 -7.87 -1.87
N ASP A 137 7.77 -7.65 -1.90
CA ASP A 137 6.95 -7.74 -0.70
C ASP A 137 6.95 -9.18 -0.17
N ARG A 138 7.49 -9.35 1.04
CA ARG A 138 7.45 -10.61 1.76
C ARG A 138 7.39 -10.39 3.26
N TRP A 139 6.89 -11.38 3.95
CA TRP A 139 6.75 -11.35 5.41
C TRP A 139 7.20 -12.67 6.00
N SER A 140 8.42 -12.72 6.49
CA SER A 140 9.07 -13.93 7.01
C SER A 140 8.34 -14.60 8.18
N TYR A 141 7.37 -13.92 8.79
CA TYR A 141 6.55 -14.46 9.88
C TYR A 141 5.21 -15.07 9.41
N LEU A 142 4.93 -15.03 8.11
CA LEU A 142 3.79 -15.71 7.52
C LEU A 142 4.23 -17.07 6.95
N ASP A 143 3.30 -18.02 6.92
CA ASP A 143 3.51 -19.34 6.30
C ASP A 143 3.56 -19.26 4.77
N ARG A 144 3.02 -18.18 4.21
CA ARG A 144 3.08 -17.83 2.78
C ARG A 144 2.92 -16.34 2.59
N ASP A 145 3.56 -15.79 1.57
CA ASP A 145 3.37 -14.39 1.18
C ASP A 145 1.99 -14.18 0.53
N PRO A 146 1.35 -13.01 0.75
CA PRO A 146 0.15 -12.63 0.00
C PRO A 146 0.42 -12.60 -1.51
N LEU A 147 -0.52 -13.15 -2.30
CA LEU A 147 -0.40 -13.20 -3.75
C LEU A 147 -0.83 -11.91 -4.44
N LEU A 148 -1.54 -11.03 -3.72
CA LEU A 148 -2.13 -9.83 -4.29
C LEU A 148 -1.90 -8.63 -3.38
N THR A 149 -1.39 -7.55 -3.97
CA THR A 149 -1.35 -6.22 -3.37
C THR A 149 -2.13 -5.26 -4.25
N ALA A 150 -3.10 -4.56 -3.67
CA ALA A 150 -3.81 -3.48 -4.34
C ALA A 150 -3.22 -2.14 -3.90
N TRP A 151 -2.62 -1.40 -4.84
CA TRP A 151 -2.11 -0.07 -4.60
C TRP A 151 -3.01 0.98 -5.25
N THR A 152 -3.40 1.99 -4.48
CA THR A 152 -4.31 3.05 -4.94
C THR A 152 -3.68 4.41 -4.68
N ALA A 153 -3.52 5.20 -5.75
CA ALA A 153 -3.06 6.58 -5.63
C ALA A 153 -4.20 7.46 -5.09
N LEU A 154 -3.98 8.13 -3.97
CA LEU A 154 -4.87 9.17 -3.45
C LEU A 154 -4.56 10.54 -4.05
N ASP A 155 -3.31 10.76 -4.48
CA ASP A 155 -2.85 11.97 -5.16
C ASP A 155 -2.29 11.61 -6.55
N PRO A 156 -2.16 12.58 -7.47
CA PRO A 156 -1.51 12.36 -8.74
C PRO A 156 -0.10 11.79 -8.55
N ALA A 157 0.13 10.57 -9.04
CA ALA A 157 1.38 9.84 -8.87
C ALA A 157 2.19 9.84 -10.17
N SER A 158 3.41 10.33 -10.11
CA SER A 158 4.36 10.41 -11.21
C SER A 158 5.77 10.05 -10.74
N VAL A 159 6.67 9.78 -11.67
CA VAL A 159 8.08 9.54 -11.34
C VAL A 159 8.69 10.74 -10.60
N ALA A 160 8.30 11.96 -10.97
CA ALA A 160 8.82 13.19 -10.38
C ALA A 160 8.45 13.35 -8.89
N ASN A 161 7.31 12.81 -8.45
CA ASN A 161 6.89 12.85 -7.04
C ASN A 161 7.01 11.49 -6.34
N GLY A 162 7.74 10.55 -6.93
CA GLY A 162 8.10 9.30 -6.29
C GLY A 162 7.00 8.24 -6.29
N CYS A 163 6.27 8.08 -7.40
CA CYS A 163 5.30 6.99 -7.54
C CYS A 163 5.92 5.60 -7.35
N VAL A 164 5.09 4.62 -7.07
CA VAL A 164 5.50 3.22 -7.13
C VAL A 164 5.91 2.87 -8.54
N GLN A 165 7.02 2.17 -8.69
CA GLN A 165 7.52 1.62 -9.94
C GLN A 165 7.58 0.11 -9.83
N VAL A 166 7.31 -0.58 -10.94
CA VAL A 166 7.33 -2.04 -11.01
C VAL A 166 8.13 -2.52 -12.20
N ILE A 167 8.77 -3.67 -12.07
CA ILE A 167 9.53 -4.31 -13.16
C ILE A 167 8.64 -5.38 -13.77
N PRO A 168 8.18 -5.21 -15.02
CA PRO A 168 7.31 -6.19 -15.68
C PRO A 168 7.95 -7.58 -15.74
N GLY A 169 7.18 -8.61 -15.37
CA GLY A 169 7.63 -9.99 -15.43
C GLY A 169 8.51 -10.44 -14.26
N SER A 170 8.90 -9.54 -13.34
CA SER A 170 9.78 -9.87 -12.20
C SER A 170 9.19 -10.91 -11.24
N HIS A 171 7.86 -11.01 -11.14
CA HIS A 171 7.16 -12.03 -10.35
C HIS A 171 7.50 -13.47 -10.78
N LYS A 172 8.02 -13.68 -12.00
CA LYS A 172 8.41 -15.01 -12.53
C LYS A 172 9.81 -15.43 -12.11
N LEU A 173 10.58 -14.52 -11.51
CA LEU A 173 11.96 -14.79 -11.11
C LEU A 173 12.05 -15.50 -9.75
N GLY A 174 10.92 -15.74 -9.10
CA GLY A 174 10.90 -16.21 -7.73
C GLY A 174 11.41 -15.16 -6.74
N LEU A 175 11.86 -15.58 -5.58
CA LEU A 175 12.42 -14.69 -4.56
C LEU A 175 13.88 -14.38 -4.89
N ILE A 176 14.18 -13.12 -5.22
CA ILE A 176 15.50 -12.70 -5.73
C ILE A 176 16.52 -12.60 -4.59
N ASN A 177 16.12 -12.07 -3.43
CA ASN A 177 16.99 -11.97 -2.26
C ASN A 177 16.34 -12.69 -1.05
N PRO A 178 16.43 -14.02 -0.97
CA PRO A 178 15.73 -14.81 0.05
C PRO A 178 16.26 -14.55 1.47
N ASP A 179 17.50 -14.13 1.62
CA ASP A 179 18.16 -13.95 2.91
C ASP A 179 17.86 -12.60 3.56
N HIS A 180 17.31 -11.65 2.80
CA HIS A 180 16.94 -10.34 3.32
C HIS A 180 15.51 -10.34 3.89
N ALA A 181 15.37 -10.09 5.20
CA ALA A 181 14.09 -10.16 5.92
C ALA A 181 12.97 -9.27 5.31
N SER A 182 13.33 -8.16 4.69
CA SER A 182 12.39 -7.23 4.04
C SER A 182 12.32 -7.38 2.51
N GLY A 183 12.99 -8.38 1.94
CA GLY A 183 13.02 -8.59 0.50
C GLY A 183 13.72 -7.49 -0.31
N PHE A 184 14.50 -6.61 0.34
CA PHE A 184 15.24 -5.58 -0.38
C PHE A 184 16.28 -6.19 -1.32
N LEU A 185 16.34 -5.62 -2.50
CA LEU A 185 17.40 -5.91 -3.45
C LEU A 185 18.57 -4.98 -3.12
N THR A 186 19.76 -5.54 -2.97
CA THR A 186 20.97 -4.74 -2.80
C THR A 186 21.34 -4.05 -4.10
N ASP A 187 22.12 -2.96 -4.04
CA ASP A 187 22.60 -2.23 -5.22
C ASP A 187 23.66 -3.02 -6.04
N GLU A 188 23.84 -4.29 -5.72
CA GLU A 188 24.78 -5.21 -6.38
C GLU A 188 24.09 -6.12 -7.41
#